data_445e1a7ca3a2c13bb06b2b19cb0af717
#
_entry.id   445e1a7ca3a2c13bb06b2b19cb0af717
#
_cell.length_a   1.000
_cell.length_b   1.000
_cell.length_c   1.000
_cell.angle_alpha   90.00
_cell.angle_beta   90.00
_cell.angle_gamma   90.00
#
_symmetry.space_group_name_H-M   'P 1'
#
loop_
_entity.id
_entity.type
_entity.pdbx_description
1 polymer ?
#
loop_
_entity_poly.entity_id
_entity_poly.type
_entity_poly.pdbx_seq_one_letter_code
_entity_poly.pdbx_strand_id
1 'polypeptide(L)'
;MAGEQIRPPDGEITNYTAGLWRHLPLPDGEPEPAPEYALDTFSFPGSSVVAARVRGKKHKHDGTNCDDWYEAASAGQITCIAVSDGAGSRKFSRIGAREACRAAVSSLAELLERDFAGRPEIWEHALLPAADSRCTAAWGVLA
;
A
#
# COMPACT_ATOMS: atom_id res chain seq x y z
N MET A 1 -17.01 17.89 -22.44
CA MET A 1 -17.77 19.02 -21.87
C MET A 1 -17.01 19.50 -20.65
N ALA A 2 -16.58 20.76 -20.62
CA ALA A 2 -15.98 21.36 -19.45
C ALA A 2 -17.00 21.42 -18.32
N GLY A 3 -16.68 20.91 -17.13
CA GLY A 3 -17.58 20.98 -15.98
C GLY A 3 -17.87 22.44 -15.63
N GLU A 4 -19.13 22.72 -15.40
CA GLU A 4 -19.59 24.04 -15.00
C GLU A 4 -18.96 24.41 -13.65
N GLN A 5 -18.18 25.46 -13.61
CA GLN A 5 -17.61 26.02 -12.39
C GLN A 5 -18.66 26.93 -11.73
N ILE A 6 -19.25 26.46 -10.65
CA ILE A 6 -20.13 27.28 -9.83
C ILE A 6 -19.23 28.04 -8.84
N ARG A 7 -19.24 29.34 -8.89
CA ARG A 7 -18.51 30.23 -7.98
C ARG A 7 -19.42 30.54 -6.78
N PRO A 8 -19.06 30.12 -5.56
CA PRO A 8 -19.81 30.48 -4.37
C PRO A 8 -19.71 32.01 -4.09
N PRO A 9 -20.59 32.56 -3.27
CA PRO A 9 -20.70 34.01 -3.01
C PRO A 9 -19.45 34.63 -2.37
N ASP A 10 -18.60 33.83 -1.74
CA ASP A 10 -17.34 34.22 -1.07
C ASP A 10 -16.12 34.25 -2.01
N GLY A 11 -16.33 33.93 -3.27
CA GLY A 11 -15.25 33.91 -4.28
C GLY A 11 -14.40 32.64 -4.30
N GLU A 12 -14.64 31.64 -3.44
CA GLU A 12 -13.99 30.34 -3.54
C GLU A 12 -14.48 29.59 -4.79
N ILE A 13 -13.54 29.07 -5.58
CA ILE A 13 -13.85 28.22 -6.74
C ILE A 13 -14.00 26.80 -6.25
N THR A 14 -15.22 26.32 -6.16
CA THR A 14 -15.50 24.92 -5.84
C THR A 14 -15.63 24.11 -7.12
N ASN A 15 -14.82 23.09 -7.27
CA ASN A 15 -14.86 22.20 -8.44
C ASN A 15 -15.90 21.10 -8.20
N TYR A 16 -17.09 21.25 -8.76
CA TYR A 16 -18.21 20.30 -8.62
C TYR A 16 -18.09 19.07 -9.53
N THR A 17 -16.89 18.55 -9.71
CA THR A 17 -16.70 17.29 -10.44
C THR A 17 -17.18 16.06 -9.67
N ALA A 18 -17.50 16.21 -8.39
CA ALA A 18 -17.95 15.09 -7.56
C ALA A 18 -19.20 14.37 -8.09
N GLY A 19 -20.15 15.10 -8.69
CA GLY A 19 -21.35 14.54 -9.31
C GLY A 19 -21.11 13.78 -10.62
N LEU A 20 -19.91 13.90 -11.20
CA LEU A 20 -19.52 13.18 -12.41
C LEU A 20 -18.88 11.82 -12.12
N TRP A 21 -18.50 11.58 -10.86
CA TRP A 21 -17.87 10.35 -10.46
C TRP A 21 -18.91 9.24 -10.25
N ARG A 22 -18.73 8.14 -10.98
CA ARG A 22 -19.55 6.93 -10.83
C ARG A 22 -18.96 6.05 -9.74
N HIS A 23 -19.79 5.21 -9.14
CA HIS A 23 -19.36 4.15 -8.24
C HIS A 23 -19.70 2.81 -8.90
N LEU A 24 -18.81 2.32 -9.73
CA LEU A 24 -18.96 1.06 -10.43
C LEU A 24 -18.46 -0.09 -9.56
N PRO A 25 -19.18 -1.22 -9.52
CA PRO A 25 -18.67 -2.45 -8.92
C PRO A 25 -17.44 -2.95 -9.67
N LEU A 26 -16.74 -3.91 -9.09
CA LEU A 26 -15.72 -4.67 -9.81
C LEU A 26 -16.39 -5.54 -10.88
N PRO A 27 -15.72 -5.83 -12.00
CA PRO A 27 -16.22 -6.76 -13.00
C PRO A 27 -16.41 -8.17 -12.42
N ASP A 28 -17.43 -8.86 -12.89
CA ASP A 28 -17.64 -10.27 -12.55
C ASP A 28 -16.43 -11.11 -12.99
N GLY A 29 -16.02 -12.04 -12.13
CA GLY A 29 -14.88 -12.92 -12.41
C GLY A 29 -13.50 -12.23 -12.27
N GLU A 30 -13.45 -11.06 -11.65
CA GLU A 30 -12.15 -10.43 -11.32
C GLU A 30 -11.33 -11.36 -10.41
N PRO A 31 -10.12 -11.75 -10.80
CA PRO A 31 -9.30 -12.63 -9.98
C PRO A 31 -8.85 -11.89 -8.70
N GLU A 32 -9.00 -12.54 -7.56
CA GLU A 32 -8.62 -12.02 -6.25
C GLU A 32 -9.15 -10.59 -6.00
N PRO A 33 -10.46 -10.35 -6.02
CA PRO A 33 -11.01 -9.01 -5.89
C PRO A 33 -10.64 -8.40 -4.54
N ALA A 34 -10.18 -7.15 -4.55
CA ALA A 34 -9.92 -6.41 -3.33
C ALA A 34 -11.24 -5.85 -2.76
N PRO A 35 -11.47 -5.89 -1.45
CA PRO A 35 -12.63 -5.25 -0.84
C PRO A 35 -12.58 -3.72 -1.01
N GLU A 36 -13.74 -3.07 -0.91
CA GLU A 36 -13.88 -1.60 -0.98
C GLU A 36 -13.00 -0.88 0.06
N TYR A 37 -12.83 -1.50 1.21
CA TYR A 37 -11.94 -1.05 2.27
C TYR A 37 -11.40 -2.27 3.03
N ALA A 38 -10.25 -2.11 3.63
CA ALA A 38 -9.69 -3.03 4.61
C ALA A 38 -9.22 -2.24 5.83
N LEU A 39 -9.41 -2.81 7.00
CA LEU A 39 -8.93 -2.29 8.28
C LEU A 39 -8.38 -3.47 9.06
N ASP A 40 -7.11 -3.41 9.37
CA ASP A 40 -6.42 -4.47 10.10
C ASP A 40 -5.70 -3.92 11.32
N THR A 41 -5.59 -4.75 12.35
CA THR A 41 -4.80 -4.47 13.53
C THR A 41 -3.79 -5.60 13.72
N PHE A 42 -2.52 -5.25 13.67
CA PHE A 42 -1.41 -6.15 13.96
C PHE A 42 -0.94 -5.90 15.38
N SER A 43 -0.89 -6.95 16.20
CA SER A 43 -0.44 -6.86 17.59
C SER A 43 0.89 -7.57 17.75
N PHE A 44 1.89 -6.85 18.25
CA PHE A 44 3.26 -7.34 18.43
C PHE A 44 3.73 -7.09 19.87
N PRO A 45 4.80 -7.74 20.33
CA PRO A 45 5.39 -7.43 21.63
C PRO A 45 5.76 -5.94 21.73
N GLY A 46 5.11 -5.21 22.64
CA GLY A 46 5.42 -3.80 22.90
C GLY A 46 4.84 -2.79 21.90
N SER A 47 4.14 -3.23 20.84
CA SER A 47 3.55 -2.33 19.85
C SER A 47 2.28 -2.88 19.21
N SER A 48 1.49 -1.98 18.64
CA SER A 48 0.40 -2.34 17.76
C SER A 48 0.35 -1.40 16.55
N VAL A 49 0.00 -1.95 15.40
CA VAL A 49 -0.16 -1.21 14.14
C VAL A 49 -1.60 -1.30 13.71
N VAL A 50 -2.22 -0.15 13.48
CA VAL A 50 -3.53 -0.07 12.81
C VAL A 50 -3.30 0.40 11.39
N ALA A 51 -3.74 -0.37 10.43
CA ALA A 51 -3.59 -0.08 9.02
C ALA A 51 -4.94 -0.11 8.31
N ALA A 52 -5.14 0.81 7.38
CA ALA A 52 -6.35 0.88 6.59
C ALA A 52 -6.04 1.20 5.13
N ARG A 53 -6.86 0.68 4.23
CA ARG A 53 -6.88 1.07 2.82
C ARG A 53 -8.31 1.20 2.34
N VAL A 54 -8.51 2.05 1.37
CA VAL A 54 -9.82 2.28 0.75
C VAL A 54 -9.67 2.41 -0.76
N ARG A 55 -10.59 1.80 -1.49
CA ARG A 55 -10.67 1.94 -2.94
C ARG A 55 -10.94 3.40 -3.30
N GLY A 56 -9.99 4.04 -3.97
CA GLY A 56 -10.03 5.45 -4.33
C GLY A 56 -11.15 5.81 -5.32
N LYS A 57 -11.48 7.10 -5.43
CA LYS A 57 -12.54 7.59 -6.32
C LYS A 57 -12.32 7.20 -7.78
N LYS A 58 -11.07 7.27 -8.27
CA LYS A 58 -10.73 6.89 -9.63
C LYS A 58 -11.04 5.42 -9.89
N HIS A 59 -10.59 4.53 -9.02
CA HIS A 59 -10.87 3.09 -9.10
C HIS A 59 -12.38 2.80 -9.07
N LYS A 60 -13.13 3.51 -8.23
CA LYS A 60 -14.60 3.40 -8.20
C LYS A 60 -15.24 3.86 -9.50
N HIS A 61 -14.73 4.93 -10.10
CA HIS A 61 -15.23 5.45 -11.37
C HIS A 61 -14.95 4.50 -12.54
N ASP A 62 -13.78 3.89 -12.55
CA ASP A 62 -13.32 3.01 -13.62
C ASP A 62 -13.76 1.54 -13.43
N GLY A 63 -14.32 1.18 -12.27
CA GLY A 63 -14.67 -0.21 -11.95
C GLY A 63 -13.45 -1.10 -11.68
N THR A 64 -12.32 -0.53 -11.25
CA THR A 64 -11.06 -1.25 -10.99
C THR A 64 -10.82 -1.47 -9.50
N ASN A 65 -9.92 -2.39 -9.14
CA ASN A 65 -9.56 -2.67 -7.75
C ASN A 65 -8.81 -1.50 -7.08
N CYS A 66 -8.71 -1.56 -5.75
CA CYS A 66 -7.68 -0.83 -5.02
C CYS A 66 -6.34 -1.53 -5.26
N ASP A 67 -5.36 -0.80 -5.76
CA ASP A 67 -4.07 -1.35 -6.14
C ASP A 67 -3.03 -1.27 -5.00
N ASP A 68 -3.32 -0.52 -3.94
CA ASP A 68 -2.44 -0.34 -2.78
C ASP A 68 -2.47 -1.54 -1.85
N TRP A 69 -1.37 -1.76 -1.15
CA TRP A 69 -1.25 -2.77 -0.11
C TRP A 69 -0.41 -2.30 1.07
N TYR A 70 -0.62 -2.92 2.21
CA TYR A 70 0.21 -2.79 3.40
C TYR A 70 0.41 -4.15 4.05
N GLU A 71 1.51 -4.28 4.77
CA GLU A 71 1.84 -5.46 5.57
C GLU A 71 2.65 -5.06 6.78
N ALA A 72 2.59 -5.84 7.86
CA ALA A 72 3.40 -5.64 9.05
C ALA A 72 3.88 -6.97 9.61
N ALA A 73 5.10 -6.97 10.13
CA ALA A 73 5.69 -8.11 10.81
C ALA A 73 6.54 -7.62 11.99
N SER A 74 6.98 -8.52 12.87
CA SER A 74 7.91 -8.18 13.95
C SER A 74 9.17 -9.05 13.92
N ALA A 75 10.27 -8.45 14.32
CA ALA A 75 11.53 -9.12 14.63
C ALA A 75 11.89 -8.78 16.09
N GLY A 76 11.56 -9.68 17.01
CA GLY A 76 11.68 -9.40 18.44
C GLY A 76 10.81 -8.23 18.88
N GLN A 77 11.44 -7.13 19.32
CA GLN A 77 10.74 -5.90 19.74
C GLN A 77 10.63 -4.84 18.61
N ILE A 78 11.14 -5.15 17.43
CA ILE A 78 11.14 -4.23 16.31
C ILE A 78 9.92 -4.56 15.43
N THR A 79 9.15 -3.53 15.07
CA THR A 79 8.02 -3.67 14.16
C THR A 79 8.42 -3.20 12.77
N CYS A 80 8.27 -4.08 11.78
CA CYS A 80 8.48 -3.80 10.36
C CYS A 80 7.15 -3.50 9.69
N ILE A 81 7.08 -2.43 8.92
CA ILE A 81 5.89 -2.04 8.18
C ILE A 81 6.28 -1.78 6.73
N ALA A 82 5.48 -2.29 5.80
CA ALA A 82 5.60 -1.96 4.38
C ALA A 82 4.28 -1.45 3.83
N VAL A 83 4.36 -0.47 2.96
CA VAL A 83 3.24 0.07 2.18
C VAL A 83 3.68 0.12 0.73
N SER A 84 2.83 -0.31 -0.18
CA SER A 84 3.10 -0.28 -1.61
C SER A 84 1.90 0.30 -2.36
N ASP A 85 2.19 1.25 -3.24
CA ASP A 85 1.28 1.74 -4.26
C ASP A 85 1.43 0.85 -5.51
N GLY A 86 0.34 0.26 -5.96
CA GLY A 86 0.34 -0.59 -7.13
C GLY A 86 0.27 0.23 -8.43
N ALA A 87 1.00 -0.20 -9.46
CA ALA A 87 1.01 0.45 -10.76
C ALA A 87 -0.37 0.37 -11.44
N GLY A 88 -1.22 1.39 -11.28
CA GLY A 88 -2.63 1.40 -11.72
C GLY A 88 -2.88 1.19 -13.21
N SER A 89 -1.82 1.09 -14.04
CA SER A 89 -1.89 0.72 -15.45
C SER A 89 -1.82 -0.80 -15.69
N ARG A 90 -1.61 -1.61 -14.65
CA ARG A 90 -1.41 -3.06 -14.75
C ARG A 90 -2.56 -3.82 -14.10
N LYS A 91 -3.04 -4.85 -14.79
CA LYS A 91 -4.20 -5.67 -14.36
C LYS A 91 -4.02 -6.32 -12.98
N PHE A 92 -2.79 -6.70 -12.64
CA PHE A 92 -2.48 -7.43 -11.40
C PHE A 92 -1.64 -6.62 -10.42
N SER A 93 -1.64 -5.29 -10.53
CA SER A 93 -0.82 -4.40 -9.71
C SER A 93 -1.04 -4.58 -8.20
N ARG A 94 -2.28 -4.81 -7.78
CA ARG A 94 -2.61 -5.11 -6.37
C ARG A 94 -1.95 -6.38 -5.85
N ILE A 95 -1.83 -7.42 -6.71
CA ILE A 95 -1.14 -8.66 -6.35
C ILE A 95 0.35 -8.38 -6.21
N GLY A 96 0.93 -7.64 -7.16
CA GLY A 96 2.31 -7.19 -7.09
C GLY A 96 2.61 -6.37 -5.84
N ALA A 97 1.76 -5.39 -5.51
CA ALA A 97 1.88 -4.58 -4.30
C ALA A 97 1.82 -5.43 -3.03
N ARG A 98 0.91 -6.41 -2.98
CA ARG A 98 0.79 -7.35 -1.86
C ARG A 98 2.06 -8.18 -1.68
N GLU A 99 2.53 -8.82 -2.74
CA GLU A 99 3.71 -9.68 -2.68
C GLU A 99 4.98 -8.85 -2.37
N ALA A 100 5.07 -7.62 -2.89
CA ALA A 100 6.15 -6.70 -2.54
C ALA A 100 6.16 -6.35 -1.05
N CYS A 101 5.00 -6.00 -0.46
CA CYS A 101 4.89 -5.74 0.97
C CYS A 101 5.28 -6.96 1.80
N ARG A 102 4.78 -8.15 1.46
CA ARG A 102 5.10 -9.39 2.15
C ARG A 102 6.59 -9.71 2.10
N ALA A 103 7.17 -9.65 0.90
CA ALA A 103 8.60 -9.88 0.72
C ALA A 103 9.44 -8.87 1.51
N ALA A 104 9.05 -7.59 1.50
CA ALA A 104 9.76 -6.53 2.21
C ALA A 104 9.77 -6.77 3.73
N VAL A 105 8.58 -6.98 4.35
CA VAL A 105 8.53 -7.18 5.80
C VAL A 105 9.19 -8.49 6.24
N SER A 106 9.05 -9.58 5.48
CA SER A 106 9.70 -10.85 5.79
C SER A 106 11.21 -10.74 5.69
N SER A 107 11.73 -10.18 4.59
CA SER A 107 13.17 -10.00 4.41
C SER A 107 13.78 -9.08 5.46
N LEU A 108 13.06 -8.00 5.83
CA LEU A 108 13.52 -7.08 6.85
C LEU A 108 13.52 -7.73 8.23
N ALA A 109 12.46 -8.47 8.58
CA ALA A 109 12.39 -9.20 9.84
C ALA A 109 13.52 -10.25 9.97
N GLU A 110 13.77 -11.04 8.92
CA GLU A 110 14.86 -12.01 8.90
C GLU A 110 16.25 -11.36 9.06
N LEU A 111 16.46 -10.21 8.40
CA LEU A 111 17.71 -9.45 8.54
C LEU A 111 17.92 -8.99 9.99
N LEU A 112 16.85 -8.44 10.57
CA LEU A 112 16.89 -7.93 11.94
C LEU A 112 17.16 -9.04 12.97
N GLU A 113 16.54 -10.20 12.81
CA GLU A 113 16.74 -11.33 13.71
C GLU A 113 18.14 -11.94 13.58
N ARG A 114 18.65 -12.09 12.37
CA ARG A 114 19.91 -12.77 12.10
C ARG A 114 21.14 -11.89 12.35
N ASP A 115 21.13 -10.70 11.77
CA ASP A 115 22.36 -9.91 11.60
C ASP A 115 22.42 -8.69 12.53
N PHE A 116 21.25 -8.18 12.98
CA PHE A 116 21.17 -6.87 13.63
C PHE A 116 20.50 -6.87 15.00
N ALA A 117 20.14 -8.03 15.54
CA ALA A 117 19.50 -8.14 16.84
C ALA A 117 20.34 -7.44 17.93
N GLY A 118 19.75 -6.44 18.59
CA GLY A 118 20.37 -5.71 19.70
C GLY A 118 21.46 -4.70 19.34
N ARG A 119 21.63 -4.39 18.05
CA ARG A 119 22.66 -3.41 17.59
C ARG A 119 22.04 -2.29 16.74
N PRO A 120 21.31 -1.36 17.35
CA PRO A 120 20.64 -0.28 16.61
C PRO A 120 21.61 0.68 15.88
N GLU A 121 22.84 0.78 16.32
CA GLU A 121 23.85 1.67 15.74
C GLU A 121 24.27 1.32 14.30
N ILE A 122 23.97 0.12 13.84
CA ILE A 122 24.34 -0.32 12.48
C ILE A 122 23.19 -0.15 11.46
N TRP A 123 22.07 0.40 11.87
CA TRP A 123 20.90 0.58 11.01
C TRP A 123 21.17 1.40 9.75
N GLU A 124 21.82 2.55 9.93
CA GLU A 124 22.06 3.48 8.82
C GLU A 124 23.06 2.96 7.81
N HIS A 125 24.04 2.17 8.26
CA HIS A 125 25.17 1.78 7.42
C HIS A 125 25.06 0.40 6.80
N ALA A 126 24.27 -0.47 7.40
CA ALA A 126 24.20 -1.87 6.94
C ALA A 126 22.78 -2.34 6.65
N LEU A 127 21.80 -2.01 7.49
CA LEU A 127 20.44 -2.51 7.32
C LEU A 127 19.72 -1.92 6.11
N LEU A 128 19.76 -0.59 5.95
CA LEU A 128 19.07 0.07 4.84
C LEU A 128 19.56 -0.41 3.46
N PRO A 129 20.87 -0.47 3.17
CA PRO A 129 21.36 -1.02 1.91
C PRO A 129 20.99 -2.49 1.69
N ALA A 130 21.03 -3.31 2.75
CA ALA A 130 20.69 -4.72 2.65
C ALA A 130 19.18 -4.94 2.39
N ALA A 131 18.34 -4.16 3.05
CA ALA A 131 16.88 -4.19 2.84
C ALA A 131 16.52 -3.73 1.41
N ASP A 132 17.13 -2.64 0.93
CA ASP A 132 16.92 -2.11 -0.42
C ASP A 132 17.29 -3.14 -1.49
N SER A 133 18.44 -3.80 -1.38
CA SER A 133 18.86 -4.82 -2.34
C SER A 133 17.92 -6.03 -2.38
N ARG A 134 17.35 -6.45 -1.26
CA ARG A 134 16.38 -7.55 -1.19
C ARG A 134 15.02 -7.17 -1.74
N CYS A 135 14.55 -5.96 -1.47
CA CYS A 135 13.32 -5.45 -2.06
C CYS A 135 13.44 -5.35 -3.58
N THR A 136 14.57 -4.84 -4.08
CA THR A 136 14.83 -4.77 -5.53
C THR A 136 14.85 -6.16 -6.17
N ALA A 137 15.43 -7.17 -5.51
CA ALA A 137 15.41 -8.55 -6.00
C ALA A 137 13.99 -9.13 -6.05
N ALA A 138 13.14 -8.85 -5.04
CA ALA A 138 11.75 -9.27 -5.03
C ALA A 138 10.94 -8.65 -6.19
N TRP A 139 11.18 -7.38 -6.52
CA TRP A 139 10.57 -6.71 -7.68
C TRP A 139 11.01 -7.33 -9.01
N GLY A 140 12.24 -7.76 -9.14
CA GLY A 140 12.76 -8.42 -10.34
C GLY A 140 12.06 -9.77 -10.64
N VAL A 141 11.49 -10.41 -9.65
CA VAL A 141 10.73 -11.66 -9.82
C VAL A 141 9.27 -11.40 -10.26
N LEU A 142 8.74 -10.21 -9.98
CA LEU A 142 7.34 -9.85 -10.26
C LEU A 142 7.16 -9.07 -11.57
N ALA A 143 8.22 -8.62 -12.20
CA ALA A 143 8.22 -7.89 -13.47
C ALA A 143 8.29 -8.82 -14.67
#